data_d6fd42e758d2ec2d4723e85132d9aa59
#
_entry.id   d6fd42e758d2ec2d4723e85132d9aa59
#
_cell.length_a   1.000
_cell.length_b   1.000
_cell.length_c   1.000
_cell.angle_alpha   90.00
_cell.angle_beta   90.00
_cell.angle_gamma   90.00
#
_symmetry.space_group_name_H-M   'P 1'
#
loop_
_entity.id
_entity.type
_entity.pdbx_description
1 polymer ?
#
loop_
_entity_poly.entity_id
_entity_poly.type
_entity_poly.pdbx_seq_one_letter_code
_entity_poly.pdbx_strand_id
1 'polypeptide(L)'
;LAVLERIARQLSDDVWVVAPETDQSGLAHSLTLSEPLRLRKVDDRHFALRGTPTDCVIMGVRKLMPEPPDLILSGVNSGSNVADDVTYSGTIAGAMEGTLLGVRSIALSQGYSVTEEGRTVLWETTERHAPALLRQLIGLALPENVFLNLNFPNCGPDDVKGVAVTSQGRLLHGLWLDERKDGRGFPYFWLRFGRQPVEIR
;
A
#
# COMPACT_ATOMS: atom_id res chain seq x y z
N LEU A 1 -4.19 -0.25 8.24
CA LEU A 1 -3.69 0.98 8.85
C LEU A 1 -3.17 0.73 10.27
N ALA A 2 -3.97 0.17 11.21
CA ALA A 2 -3.56 -0.03 12.60
C ALA A 2 -2.24 -0.81 12.77
N VAL A 3 -2.00 -1.82 11.93
CA VAL A 3 -0.73 -2.57 11.91
C VAL A 3 0.45 -1.65 11.59
N LEU A 4 0.31 -0.81 10.56
CA LEU A 4 1.36 0.12 10.15
C LEU A 4 1.67 1.14 11.23
N GLU A 5 0.65 1.66 11.91
CA GLU A 5 0.83 2.60 13.01
C GLU A 5 1.59 1.97 14.17
N ARG A 6 1.24 0.73 14.58
CA ARG A 6 2.00 0.01 15.64
C ARG A 6 3.47 -0.20 15.26
N ILE A 7 3.76 -0.42 13.98
CA ILE A 7 5.12 -0.53 13.47
C ILE A 7 5.82 0.84 13.52
N ALA A 8 5.18 1.90 13.03
CA ALA A 8 5.74 3.25 13.02
C ALA A 8 6.09 3.75 14.43
N ARG A 9 5.21 3.49 15.41
CA ARG A 9 5.45 3.85 16.82
C ARG A 9 6.60 3.09 17.50
N GLN A 10 7.11 2.02 16.90
CA GLN A 10 8.35 1.38 17.34
C GLN A 10 9.60 2.08 16.77
N LEU A 11 9.44 2.99 15.82
CA LEU A 11 10.53 3.73 15.19
C LEU A 11 10.60 5.17 15.70
N SER A 12 9.44 5.78 16.00
CA SER A 12 9.33 7.19 16.41
C SER A 12 8.11 7.39 17.31
N ASP A 13 8.22 8.33 18.24
CA ASP A 13 7.09 8.82 19.04
C ASP A 13 6.25 9.87 18.27
N ASP A 14 6.84 10.55 17.29
CA ASP A 14 6.17 11.53 16.43
C ASP A 14 5.63 10.88 15.16
N VAL A 15 4.44 10.29 15.28
CA VAL A 15 3.77 9.58 14.18
C VAL A 15 2.49 10.32 13.79
N TRP A 16 2.41 10.67 12.51
CA TRP A 16 1.22 11.24 11.88
C TRP A 16 0.54 10.19 10.99
N VAL A 17 -0.78 10.15 11.08
CA VAL A 17 -1.59 9.20 10.30
C VAL A 17 -2.55 9.99 9.40
N VAL A 18 -2.39 9.85 8.10
CA VAL A 18 -3.29 10.41 7.10
C VAL A 18 -3.74 9.30 6.17
N ALA A 19 -5.02 8.98 6.17
CA ALA A 19 -5.53 7.83 5.44
C ALA A 19 -6.83 8.15 4.69
N PRO A 20 -7.10 7.45 3.56
CA PRO A 20 -8.38 7.52 2.89
C PRO A 20 -9.54 7.09 3.80
N GLU A 21 -10.70 7.74 3.71
CA GLU A 21 -11.91 7.37 4.46
C GLU A 21 -12.51 6.04 4.00
N THR A 22 -12.29 5.68 2.73
CA THR A 22 -12.82 4.46 2.11
C THR A 22 -11.71 3.69 1.41
N ASP A 23 -11.97 2.42 1.10
CA ASP A 23 -11.04 1.61 0.30
C ASP A 23 -10.86 2.23 -1.08
N GLN A 24 -9.60 2.40 -1.48
CA GLN A 24 -9.17 3.00 -2.73
C GLN A 24 -8.38 2.01 -3.59
N SER A 25 -8.70 0.71 -3.49
CA SER A 25 -8.01 -0.35 -4.23
C SER A 25 -8.17 -0.17 -5.75
N GLY A 26 -7.07 -0.30 -6.47
CA GLY A 26 -7.05 -0.24 -7.94
C GLY A 26 -7.04 1.15 -8.57
N LEU A 27 -6.96 2.23 -7.77
CA LEU A 27 -6.90 3.60 -8.29
C LEU A 27 -5.49 4.04 -8.73
N ALA A 28 -4.49 3.18 -8.58
CA ALA A 28 -3.12 3.50 -8.96
C ALA A 28 -2.62 4.83 -8.35
N HIS A 29 -1.77 5.56 -9.07
CA HIS A 29 -1.25 6.86 -8.67
C HIS A 29 -2.16 8.01 -9.14
N SER A 30 -3.47 7.93 -8.82
CA SER A 30 -4.44 8.95 -9.21
C SER A 30 -4.51 10.10 -8.20
N LEU A 31 -4.84 11.29 -8.74
CA LEU A 31 -5.07 12.53 -7.99
C LEU A 31 -6.55 12.91 -8.08
N THR A 32 -7.11 13.42 -7.00
CA THR A 32 -8.47 13.96 -6.97
C THR A 32 -8.45 15.44 -7.39
N LEU A 33 -8.56 15.71 -8.72
CA LEU A 33 -8.52 17.05 -9.27
C LEU A 33 -9.91 17.62 -9.63
N SER A 34 -10.90 16.74 -9.79
CA SER A 34 -12.25 17.13 -10.27
C SER A 34 -13.23 17.48 -9.16
N GLU A 35 -12.88 17.21 -7.91
CA GLU A 35 -13.69 17.53 -6.73
C GLU A 35 -12.81 17.97 -5.55
N PRO A 36 -13.37 18.72 -4.58
CA PRO A 36 -12.60 19.16 -3.43
C PRO A 36 -12.29 18.02 -2.48
N LEU A 37 -11.04 17.98 -1.99
CA LEU A 37 -10.63 17.10 -0.91
C LEU A 37 -11.30 17.50 0.41
N ARG A 38 -11.89 16.55 1.12
CA ARG A 38 -12.52 16.77 2.42
C ARG A 38 -11.73 16.06 3.51
N LEU A 39 -11.19 16.86 4.42
CA LEU A 39 -10.38 16.39 5.54
C LEU A 39 -11.24 16.31 6.80
N ARG A 40 -11.18 15.20 7.49
CA ARG A 40 -11.74 15.01 8.82
C ARG A 40 -10.61 14.76 9.82
N LYS A 41 -10.49 15.63 10.80
CA LYS A 41 -9.59 15.43 11.94
C LYS A 41 -10.22 14.40 12.87
N VAL A 42 -9.50 13.32 13.16
CA VAL A 42 -9.88 12.31 14.15
C VAL A 42 -9.34 12.69 15.53
N ASP A 43 -8.05 13.06 15.57
CA ASP A 43 -7.37 13.68 16.71
C ASP A 43 -6.21 14.55 16.22
N ASP A 44 -5.27 14.90 17.11
CA ASP A 44 -4.19 15.82 16.75
C ASP A 44 -3.18 15.26 15.75
N ARG A 45 -3.09 13.95 15.62
CA ARG A 45 -2.14 13.24 14.74
C ARG A 45 -2.82 12.29 13.76
N HIS A 46 -4.16 12.16 13.79
CA HIS A 46 -4.92 11.27 12.91
C HIS A 46 -5.93 12.04 12.07
N PHE A 47 -5.86 11.82 10.77
CA PHE A 47 -6.68 12.48 9.78
C PHE A 47 -7.24 11.47 8.77
N ALA A 48 -8.50 11.61 8.44
CA ALA A 48 -9.16 10.87 7.38
C ALA A 48 -9.47 11.81 6.22
N LEU A 49 -9.12 11.41 5.01
CA LEU A 49 -9.27 12.21 3.80
C LEU A 49 -10.21 11.52 2.81
N ARG A 50 -11.21 12.23 2.34
CA ARG A 50 -11.95 11.80 1.16
C ARG A 50 -11.10 12.09 -0.09
N GLY A 51 -10.28 11.11 -0.46
CA GLY A 51 -9.29 11.19 -1.54
C GLY A 51 -8.51 9.89 -1.66
N THR A 52 -7.54 9.87 -2.55
CA THR A 52 -6.66 8.72 -2.81
C THR A 52 -5.51 8.62 -1.78
N PRO A 53 -4.76 7.51 -1.73
CA PRO A 53 -3.52 7.45 -0.95
C PRO A 53 -2.50 8.52 -1.33
N THR A 54 -2.40 8.87 -2.61
CA THR A 54 -1.59 9.97 -3.14
C THR A 54 -1.99 11.30 -2.53
N ASP A 55 -3.29 11.61 -2.54
CA ASP A 55 -3.84 12.83 -1.93
C ASP A 55 -3.56 12.90 -0.43
N CYS A 56 -3.59 11.76 0.27
CA CYS A 56 -3.27 11.69 1.70
C CYS A 56 -1.81 12.07 1.98
N VAL A 57 -0.88 11.61 1.16
CA VAL A 57 0.54 11.95 1.29
C VAL A 57 0.76 13.44 1.04
N ILE A 58 0.19 13.97 -0.05
CA ILE A 58 0.26 15.41 -0.37
C ILE A 58 -0.32 16.25 0.78
N MET A 59 -1.50 15.88 1.26
CA MET A 59 -2.16 16.59 2.37
C MET A 59 -1.32 16.55 3.64
N GLY A 60 -0.76 15.40 3.99
CA GLY A 60 0.12 15.24 5.14
C GLY A 60 1.34 16.16 5.07
N VAL A 61 2.11 16.03 3.99
CA VAL A 61 3.39 16.73 3.82
C VAL A 61 3.23 18.23 3.59
N ARG A 62 2.22 18.63 2.79
CA ARG A 62 2.09 20.04 2.37
C ARG A 62 1.19 20.88 3.27
N LYS A 63 0.34 20.26 4.10
CA LYS A 63 -0.69 21.02 4.84
C LYS A 63 -0.77 20.71 6.32
N LEU A 64 -0.62 19.44 6.72
CA LEU A 64 -0.90 19.04 8.09
C LEU A 64 0.33 19.09 8.99
N MET A 65 1.46 18.61 8.49
CA MET A 65 2.71 18.60 9.23
C MET A 65 3.38 19.98 9.19
N PRO A 66 3.95 20.45 10.31
CA PRO A 66 4.67 21.74 10.35
C PRO A 66 5.96 21.70 9.53
N GLU A 67 6.62 20.54 9.48
CA GLU A 67 7.84 20.26 8.73
C GLU A 67 7.67 18.94 7.97
N PRO A 68 8.36 18.75 6.84
CA PRO A 68 8.35 17.47 6.12
C PRO A 68 8.82 16.33 7.04
N PRO A 69 8.18 15.15 6.98
CA PRO A 69 8.61 14.01 7.80
C PRO A 69 9.93 13.42 7.28
N ASP A 70 10.69 12.76 8.14
CA ASP A 70 11.90 12.01 7.77
C ASP A 70 11.60 10.75 6.97
N LEU A 71 10.39 10.18 7.16
CA LEU A 71 9.99 8.91 6.57
C LEU A 71 8.49 8.87 6.31
N ILE A 72 8.11 8.37 5.14
CA ILE A 72 6.74 7.99 4.82
C ILE A 72 6.65 6.47 4.72
N LEU A 73 5.73 5.89 5.48
CA LEU A 73 5.34 4.49 5.38
C LEU A 73 3.95 4.40 4.75
N SER A 74 3.83 3.65 3.68
CA SER A 74 2.55 3.41 3.00
C SER A 74 2.12 1.95 3.12
N GLY A 75 0.93 1.68 3.65
CA GLY A 75 0.43 0.31 3.85
C GLY A 75 -0.24 0.11 5.23
N VAL A 76 -0.20 -1.05 5.85
CA VAL A 76 0.24 -2.32 5.27
C VAL A 76 -0.87 -2.80 4.35
N ASN A 77 -0.53 -3.07 3.08
CA ASN A 77 -1.50 -3.62 2.13
C ASN A 77 -1.86 -5.07 2.50
N SER A 78 -3.12 -5.41 2.38
CA SER A 78 -3.58 -6.80 2.47
C SER A 78 -3.48 -7.45 1.09
N GLY A 79 -2.37 -8.09 0.82
CA GLY A 79 -1.95 -8.66 -0.45
C GLY A 79 -0.60 -8.15 -0.88
N SER A 80 0.18 -8.99 -1.55
CA SER A 80 1.47 -8.59 -2.09
C SER A 80 1.32 -7.60 -3.24
N ASN A 81 2.21 -6.62 -3.31
CA ASN A 81 2.37 -5.73 -4.45
C ASN A 81 3.65 -6.11 -5.19
N VAL A 82 3.55 -7.04 -6.13
CA VAL A 82 4.66 -7.60 -6.89
C VAL A 82 4.37 -7.54 -8.38
N ALA A 83 5.41 -7.52 -9.20
CA ALA A 83 5.30 -7.50 -10.66
C ALA A 83 4.33 -6.39 -11.16
N ASP A 84 3.33 -6.73 -11.98
CA ASP A 84 2.40 -5.76 -12.58
C ASP A 84 1.43 -5.15 -11.54
N ASP A 85 1.20 -5.80 -10.37
CA ASP A 85 0.39 -5.25 -9.27
C ASP A 85 0.91 -3.89 -8.80
N VAL A 86 2.23 -3.67 -8.89
CA VAL A 86 2.87 -2.40 -8.54
C VAL A 86 2.23 -1.21 -9.27
N THR A 87 1.84 -1.41 -10.53
CA THR A 87 1.27 -0.35 -11.38
C THR A 87 -0.11 0.11 -10.90
N TYR A 88 -0.89 -0.77 -10.27
CA TYR A 88 -2.27 -0.50 -9.86
C TYR A 88 -2.43 -0.22 -8.37
N SER A 89 -1.34 -0.32 -7.61
CA SER A 89 -1.37 -0.26 -6.15
C SER A 89 -1.40 1.16 -5.62
N GLY A 90 -2.43 1.50 -4.83
CA GLY A 90 -2.46 2.72 -4.05
C GLY A 90 -1.39 2.78 -2.95
N THR A 91 -0.98 1.62 -2.41
CA THR A 91 0.13 1.52 -1.43
C THR A 91 1.47 1.92 -2.06
N ILE A 92 1.73 1.44 -3.26
CA ILE A 92 2.91 1.85 -4.04
C ILE A 92 2.82 3.33 -4.40
N ALA A 93 1.64 3.80 -4.82
CA ALA A 93 1.40 5.19 -5.17
C ALA A 93 1.70 6.16 -4.01
N GLY A 94 1.29 5.82 -2.78
CA GLY A 94 1.62 6.63 -1.60
C GLY A 94 3.13 6.74 -1.34
N ALA A 95 3.88 5.65 -1.48
CA ALA A 95 5.34 5.68 -1.36
C ALA A 95 6.01 6.44 -2.52
N MET A 96 5.50 6.27 -3.73
CA MET A 96 5.97 7.00 -4.91
C MET A 96 5.76 8.51 -4.73
N GLU A 97 4.59 8.95 -4.30
CA GLU A 97 4.29 10.36 -4.05
C GLU A 97 5.20 10.96 -2.98
N GLY A 98 5.41 10.24 -1.88
CA GLY A 98 6.35 10.68 -0.83
C GLY A 98 7.76 10.91 -1.39
N THR A 99 8.22 10.02 -2.26
CA THR A 99 9.52 10.15 -2.93
C THR A 99 9.54 11.35 -3.88
N LEU A 100 8.48 11.60 -4.64
CA LEU A 100 8.34 12.80 -5.49
C LEU A 100 8.37 14.10 -4.68
N LEU A 101 7.90 14.05 -3.44
CA LEU A 101 7.95 15.18 -2.50
C LEU A 101 9.31 15.32 -1.79
N GLY A 102 10.30 14.49 -2.13
CA GLY A 102 11.64 14.51 -1.58
C GLY A 102 11.77 13.82 -0.22
N VAL A 103 10.79 13.02 0.18
CA VAL A 103 10.79 12.28 1.46
C VAL A 103 11.12 10.82 1.23
N ARG A 104 11.99 10.25 2.06
CA ARG A 104 12.24 8.80 2.05
C ARG A 104 10.95 8.05 2.26
N SER A 105 10.65 7.10 1.38
CA SER A 105 9.36 6.42 1.37
C SER A 105 9.49 4.91 1.23
N ILE A 106 8.64 4.18 1.95
CA ILE A 106 8.64 2.71 1.94
C ILE A 106 7.18 2.23 1.87
N ALA A 107 6.89 1.37 0.89
CA ALA A 107 5.63 0.65 0.78
C ALA A 107 5.73 -0.71 1.49
N LEU A 108 4.70 -1.10 2.24
CA LEU A 108 4.63 -2.37 2.96
C LEU A 108 3.38 -3.15 2.56
N SER A 109 3.56 -4.44 2.28
CA SER A 109 2.49 -5.35 1.88
C SER A 109 2.64 -6.70 2.58
N GLN A 110 1.52 -7.31 3.00
CA GLN A 110 1.47 -8.62 3.63
C GLN A 110 0.69 -9.58 2.73
N GLY A 111 1.32 -10.69 2.35
CA GLY A 111 0.65 -11.78 1.65
C GLY A 111 -0.51 -12.37 2.46
N TYR A 112 -1.46 -13.00 1.77
CA TYR A 112 -2.63 -13.64 2.39
C TYR A 112 -2.89 -15.02 1.79
N SER A 113 -3.64 -15.84 2.52
CA SER A 113 -4.27 -17.08 2.01
C SER A 113 -5.77 -16.85 1.77
N VAL A 114 -6.33 -17.66 0.88
CA VAL A 114 -7.77 -17.76 0.66
C VAL A 114 -8.17 -19.20 0.96
N THR A 115 -9.08 -19.38 1.92
CA THR A 115 -9.68 -20.66 2.28
C THR A 115 -11.19 -20.61 2.01
N GLU A 116 -11.90 -21.70 2.26
CA GLU A 116 -13.37 -21.73 2.18
C GLU A 116 -14.02 -20.75 3.17
N GLU A 117 -13.35 -20.45 4.28
CA GLU A 117 -13.80 -19.49 5.30
C GLU A 117 -13.55 -18.03 4.91
N GLY A 118 -12.77 -17.79 3.83
CA GLY A 118 -12.45 -16.47 3.32
C GLY A 118 -10.97 -16.14 3.29
N ARG A 119 -10.66 -14.85 3.34
CA ARG A 119 -9.31 -14.30 3.26
C ARG A 119 -8.69 -14.18 4.65
N THR A 120 -7.53 -14.80 4.84
CA THR A 120 -6.77 -14.74 6.09
C THR A 120 -5.43 -14.04 5.86
N VAL A 121 -5.11 -13.06 6.71
CA VAL A 121 -3.85 -12.29 6.66
C VAL A 121 -3.11 -12.45 7.98
N LEU A 122 -1.90 -12.95 7.93
CA LEU A 122 -1.03 -13.15 9.10
C LEU A 122 -0.24 -11.87 9.39
N TRP A 123 -0.91 -10.85 9.97
CA TRP A 123 -0.32 -9.54 10.26
C TRP A 123 0.88 -9.59 11.21
N GLU A 124 0.93 -10.59 12.10
CA GLU A 124 2.03 -10.80 13.05
C GLU A 124 3.37 -10.96 12.35
N THR A 125 3.41 -11.47 11.14
CA THR A 125 4.65 -11.59 10.36
C THR A 125 5.22 -10.23 10.01
N THR A 126 4.40 -9.32 9.52
CA THR A 126 4.82 -7.93 9.27
C THR A 126 5.15 -7.22 10.59
N GLU A 127 4.32 -7.35 11.62
CA GLU A 127 4.54 -6.69 12.92
C GLU A 127 5.85 -7.10 13.58
N ARG A 128 6.21 -8.38 13.46
CA ARG A 128 7.45 -8.93 14.04
C ARG A 128 8.70 -8.48 13.29
N HIS A 129 8.68 -8.51 11.96
CA HIS A 129 9.87 -8.32 11.15
C HIS A 129 10.07 -6.89 10.65
N ALA A 130 9.00 -6.12 10.41
CA ALA A 130 9.12 -4.80 9.81
C ALA A 130 9.93 -3.82 10.65
N PRO A 131 9.80 -3.71 11.99
CA PRO A 131 10.53 -2.70 12.76
C PRO A 131 12.04 -2.84 12.66
N ALA A 132 12.56 -4.06 12.75
CA ALA A 132 14.00 -4.33 12.64
C ALA A 132 14.52 -4.07 11.23
N LEU A 133 13.76 -4.52 10.21
CA LEU A 133 14.11 -4.31 8.81
C LEU A 133 14.08 -2.82 8.45
N LEU A 134 13.08 -2.08 8.88
CA LEU A 134 12.96 -0.65 8.62
C LEU A 134 14.12 0.15 9.22
N ARG A 135 14.55 -0.17 10.46
CA ARG A 135 15.74 0.47 11.07
C ARG A 135 17.00 0.29 10.21
N GLN A 136 17.19 -0.89 9.62
CA GLN A 136 18.32 -1.15 8.72
C GLN A 136 18.18 -0.35 7.43
N LEU A 137 16.99 -0.35 6.81
CA LEU A 137 16.73 0.29 5.53
C LEU A 137 16.78 1.83 5.61
N ILE A 138 16.36 2.42 6.72
CA ILE A 138 16.45 3.88 6.95
C ILE A 138 17.91 4.33 6.96
N GLY A 139 18.82 3.51 7.45
CA GLY A 139 20.27 3.82 7.49
C GLY A 139 20.99 3.67 6.14
N LEU A 140 20.35 3.13 5.11
CA LEU A 140 21.00 2.95 3.80
C LEU A 140 21.12 4.26 3.04
N ALA A 141 22.25 4.47 2.37
CA ALA A 141 22.41 5.54 1.39
C ALA A 141 21.71 5.13 0.08
N LEU A 142 20.49 5.58 -0.11
CA LEU A 142 19.71 5.37 -1.33
C LEU A 142 19.69 6.65 -2.16
N PRO A 143 19.58 6.55 -3.50
CA PRO A 143 19.30 7.72 -4.34
C PRO A 143 17.99 8.40 -3.95
N GLU A 144 17.92 9.72 -4.10
CA GLU A 144 16.75 10.53 -3.68
C GLU A 144 15.44 10.15 -4.39
N ASN A 145 15.53 9.62 -5.61
CA ASN A 145 14.37 9.23 -6.42
C ASN A 145 14.01 7.74 -6.31
N VAL A 146 14.40 7.07 -5.24
CA VAL A 146 14.13 5.65 -4.99
C VAL A 146 13.28 5.48 -3.75
N PHE A 147 12.19 4.75 -3.88
CA PHE A 147 11.45 4.19 -2.73
C PHE A 147 11.65 2.68 -2.64
N LEU A 148 11.36 2.12 -1.49
CA LEU A 148 11.44 0.68 -1.26
C LEU A 148 10.04 0.06 -1.21
N ASN A 149 9.91 -1.14 -1.77
CA ASN A 149 8.69 -1.94 -1.75
C ASN A 149 8.95 -3.25 -1.00
N LEU A 150 8.39 -3.38 0.20
CA LEU A 150 8.54 -4.54 1.08
C LEU A 150 7.31 -5.43 0.98
N ASN A 151 7.54 -6.72 0.71
CA ASN A 151 6.50 -7.72 0.66
C ASN A 151 6.80 -8.83 1.67
N PHE A 152 5.94 -8.97 2.68
CA PHE A 152 6.03 -10.00 3.71
C PHE A 152 5.30 -11.26 3.25
N PRO A 153 5.90 -12.45 3.45
CA PRO A 153 5.31 -13.71 3.00
C PRO A 153 4.07 -14.09 3.82
N ASN A 154 3.20 -14.90 3.21
CA ASN A 154 2.07 -15.49 3.92
C ASN A 154 2.48 -16.75 4.69
N CYS A 155 3.20 -16.56 5.76
CA CYS A 155 3.61 -17.61 6.70
C CYS A 155 3.70 -17.03 8.11
N GLY A 156 3.85 -17.87 9.11
CA GLY A 156 4.10 -17.44 10.48
C GLY A 156 5.44 -16.70 10.63
N PRO A 157 5.60 -15.85 11.66
CA PRO A 157 6.83 -15.07 11.84
C PRO A 157 8.10 -15.93 11.95
N ASP A 158 8.01 -17.10 12.59
CA ASP A 158 9.15 -18.00 12.79
C ASP A 158 9.54 -18.77 11.51
N ASP A 159 8.68 -18.79 10.50
CA ASP A 159 8.90 -19.45 9.21
C ASP A 159 9.61 -18.55 8.19
N VAL A 160 9.79 -17.27 8.47
CA VAL A 160 10.51 -16.34 7.60
C VAL A 160 11.98 -16.70 7.53
N LYS A 161 12.48 -17.01 6.34
CA LYS A 161 13.87 -17.52 6.15
C LYS A 161 14.91 -16.41 5.97
N GLY A 162 14.49 -15.18 5.75
CA GLY A 162 15.40 -14.06 5.55
C GLY A 162 14.84 -12.99 4.61
N VAL A 163 15.70 -12.10 4.17
CA VAL A 163 15.38 -10.98 3.26
C VAL A 163 16.07 -11.22 1.92
N ALA A 164 15.32 -11.05 0.84
CA ALA A 164 15.84 -11.12 -0.53
C ALA A 164 15.58 -9.79 -1.25
N VAL A 165 16.58 -9.29 -1.94
CA VAL A 165 16.42 -8.18 -2.89
C VAL A 165 16.03 -8.77 -4.24
N THR A 166 14.94 -8.26 -4.82
CA THR A 166 14.39 -8.78 -6.07
C THR A 166 14.24 -7.67 -7.09
N SER A 167 14.11 -8.04 -8.36
CA SER A 167 13.70 -7.14 -9.44
C SER A 167 12.21 -7.35 -9.74
N GLN A 168 11.56 -6.31 -10.26
CA GLN A 168 10.18 -6.40 -10.72
C GLN A 168 10.08 -7.35 -11.91
N GLY A 169 9.35 -8.43 -11.75
CA GLY A 169 9.00 -9.37 -12.82
C GLY A 169 7.74 -8.96 -13.57
N ARG A 170 7.20 -9.89 -14.35
CA ARG A 170 5.88 -9.79 -14.96
C ARG A 170 4.99 -10.90 -14.40
N LEU A 171 3.79 -10.53 -13.98
CA LEU A 171 2.71 -11.45 -13.75
C LEU A 171 1.72 -11.18 -14.89
N LEU A 172 1.49 -12.17 -15.75
CA LEU A 172 0.42 -12.07 -16.71
C LEU A 172 -0.90 -12.16 -15.94
N HIS A 173 -1.45 -11.00 -15.58
CA HIS A 173 -2.78 -10.93 -15.00
C HIS A 173 -3.80 -11.22 -16.08
N GLY A 174 -4.64 -12.22 -15.84
CA GLY A 174 -5.89 -12.33 -16.54
C GLY A 174 -6.84 -11.22 -16.06
N LEU A 175 -6.79 -10.06 -16.72
CA LEU A 175 -7.89 -9.12 -16.65
C LEU A 175 -8.98 -9.63 -17.57
N TRP A 176 -10.19 -9.86 -17.04
CA TRP A 176 -11.34 -10.19 -17.87
C TRP A 176 -12.56 -9.37 -17.47
N LEU A 177 -13.48 -9.27 -18.39
CA LEU A 177 -14.78 -8.65 -18.18
C LEU A 177 -15.81 -9.75 -17.89
N ASP A 178 -16.44 -9.68 -16.72
CA ASP A 178 -17.58 -10.52 -16.35
C ASP A 178 -18.85 -9.76 -16.74
N GLU A 179 -19.49 -10.19 -17.86
CA GLU A 179 -20.72 -9.57 -18.37
C GLU A 179 -21.92 -10.09 -17.61
N ARG A 180 -22.79 -9.19 -17.20
CA ARG A 180 -24.08 -9.46 -16.57
C ARG A 180 -25.16 -8.56 -17.16
N LYS A 181 -26.43 -8.86 -16.87
CA LYS A 181 -27.57 -8.02 -17.25
C LYS A 181 -28.31 -7.53 -16.01
N ASP A 182 -28.72 -6.28 -16.04
CA ASP A 182 -29.60 -5.71 -15.02
C ASP A 182 -31.05 -6.23 -15.14
N GLY A 183 -31.93 -5.84 -14.21
CA GLY A 183 -33.34 -6.23 -14.20
C GLY A 183 -34.15 -5.72 -15.39
N ARG A 184 -33.59 -4.85 -16.24
CA ARG A 184 -34.19 -4.35 -17.49
C ARG A 184 -33.57 -4.96 -18.73
N GLY A 185 -32.60 -5.88 -18.58
CA GLY A 185 -31.91 -6.59 -19.66
C GLY A 185 -30.72 -5.82 -20.25
N PHE A 186 -30.31 -4.67 -19.72
CA PHE A 186 -29.13 -3.95 -20.17
C PHE A 186 -27.86 -4.60 -19.64
N PRO A 187 -26.83 -4.80 -20.51
CA PRO A 187 -25.57 -5.36 -20.09
C PRO A 187 -24.78 -4.38 -19.21
N TYR A 188 -24.10 -4.91 -18.19
CA TYR A 188 -23.08 -4.25 -17.44
C TYR A 188 -21.90 -5.19 -17.19
N PHE A 189 -20.72 -4.65 -16.90
CA PHE A 189 -19.47 -5.38 -16.89
C PHE A 189 -18.75 -5.16 -15.58
N TRP A 190 -18.24 -6.24 -14.98
CA TRP A 190 -17.28 -6.19 -13.90
C TRP A 190 -15.88 -6.45 -14.44
N LEU A 191 -14.97 -5.54 -14.18
CA LEU A 191 -13.55 -5.82 -14.39
C LEU A 191 -13.06 -6.73 -13.27
N ARG A 192 -12.55 -7.90 -13.61
CA ARG A 192 -12.07 -8.91 -12.68
C ARG A 192 -10.57 -9.09 -12.83
N PHE A 193 -9.88 -9.13 -11.69
CA PHE A 193 -8.50 -9.58 -11.60
C PHE A 193 -8.50 -11.08 -11.26
N GLY A 194 -7.71 -11.87 -11.98
CA GLY A 194 -7.49 -13.26 -11.66
C GLY A 194 -6.07 -13.68 -11.99
N ARG A 195 -5.51 -14.51 -11.13
CA ARG A 195 -4.27 -15.22 -11.45
C ARG A 195 -4.66 -16.44 -12.25
N GLN A 196 -4.61 -16.36 -13.58
CA GLN A 196 -4.62 -17.57 -14.40
C GLN A 196 -3.19 -18.13 -14.41
N PRO A 197 -3.03 -19.47 -14.28
CA PRO A 197 -1.75 -20.10 -14.58
C PRO A 197 -1.40 -19.75 -16.02
N VAL A 198 -0.30 -19.05 -16.23
CA VAL A 198 0.18 -18.81 -17.58
C VAL A 198 0.99 -20.01 -17.99
N GLU A 199 0.55 -20.71 -19.05
CA GLU A 199 1.46 -21.56 -19.79
C GLU A 199 2.54 -20.67 -20.38
N ILE A 200 3.73 -20.75 -19.81
CA ILE A 200 4.93 -20.13 -20.38
C ILE A 200 5.20 -20.89 -21.69
N ARG A 201 4.95 -20.24 -22.82
CA ARG A 201 5.37 -20.71 -24.14
C ARG A 201 6.79 -20.23 -24.43
#